data_5ec2397e65cf147768d7c43ac448a398
#
_entry.id   5ec2397e65cf147768d7c43ac448a398
#
_cell.length_a   1.000
_cell.length_b   1.000
_cell.length_c   1.000
_cell.angle_alpha   90.00
_cell.angle_beta   90.00
_cell.angle_gamma   90.00
#
_symmetry.space_group_name_H-M   'P 1'
#
loop_
_entity.id
_entity.type
_entity.pdbx_description
1 polymer ?
#
loop_
_entity_poly.entity_id
_entity_poly.type
_entity_poly.pdbx_seq_one_letter_code
_entity_poly.pdbx_strand_id
1 'polypeptide(L)'
;MVKILRKRWIFCRVLALAAIYAACMAASLDLGGETPAVICRAAASPALTDARQTAVYWLERHPEGERLLLDEKGIAALNEEMRRKTRTLTDLSAAPAVYSGDEVRHRMVAVQAIGDFATGAVPELYVGGAALTQAAYEAARENCALTAVPERVSVRYGVVVRRADLRLLPVADGWFATPSDVHYDALQATAVDPAEPALVLTGSADGRFFFCILRHYSGWLAAEALAFTDRVTWEQYAAPANFAVVTAPALTLQAARAQRYQMGARIPLSDEGMLLLPVRTTAGQLQVCPRPASFGGDLHHGYLPCTENQFVRQGFRFLGAPYGWGGLEGSVDCSAFTGDVYRSMGIELPRDADVQGEVLPYRADLEGSAEDRCALLRQFPVGTLLTTPTHVLMYLGTDDAGVPCVLQAMSSYFTFDGGARQKHYLRRVIASTVLFPSFAGTPYIESVQSFGAVCGK
;
A
#
# COMPACT_ATOMS: atom_id res chain seq x y z
N MET A 1 6.60 20.82 24.71
CA MET A 1 5.69 19.65 24.67
C MET A 1 5.70 18.93 23.31
N VAL A 2 5.84 19.61 22.18
CA VAL A 2 5.84 18.99 20.83
C VAL A 2 7.10 18.14 20.53
N LYS A 3 8.26 18.40 21.14
CA LYS A 3 9.51 17.64 20.93
C LYS A 3 9.53 16.26 21.62
N ILE A 4 8.72 16.03 22.64
CA ILE A 4 8.70 14.77 23.40
C ILE A 4 7.76 13.74 22.74
N LEU A 5 6.70 14.19 22.08
CA LEU A 5 5.78 13.34 21.32
C LEU A 5 6.42 12.80 20.02
N ARG A 6 7.31 13.58 19.37
CA ARG A 6 8.06 13.12 18.17
C ARG A 6 9.03 11.97 18.47
N LYS A 7 9.69 11.96 19.64
CA LYS A 7 10.60 10.86 20.02
C LYS A 7 9.87 9.55 20.30
N ARG A 8 8.64 9.59 20.80
CA ARG A 8 7.83 8.38 21.04
C ARG A 8 7.32 7.74 19.75
N TRP A 9 7.01 8.53 18.74
CA TRP A 9 6.51 8.05 17.45
C TRP A 9 7.60 7.36 16.60
N ILE A 10 8.81 7.93 16.56
CA ILE A 10 9.96 7.32 15.89
C ILE A 10 10.39 6.05 16.64
N PHE A 11 10.32 6.04 17.98
CA PHE A 11 10.68 4.89 18.81
C PHE A 11 9.72 3.70 18.64
N CYS A 12 8.43 3.94 18.38
CA CYS A 12 7.46 2.86 18.12
C CYS A 12 7.65 2.20 16.74
N ARG A 13 8.09 2.95 15.71
CA ARG A 13 8.38 2.35 14.38
C ARG A 13 9.67 1.51 14.40
N VAL A 14 10.70 1.96 15.08
CA VAL A 14 11.96 1.22 15.30
C VAL A 14 11.70 -0.05 16.13
N LEU A 15 10.83 0.04 17.15
CA LEU A 15 10.47 -1.12 17.97
C LEU A 15 9.57 -2.12 17.19
N ALA A 16 8.74 -1.69 16.25
CA ALA A 16 7.92 -2.61 15.46
C ALA A 16 8.76 -3.42 14.46
N LEU A 17 9.73 -2.82 13.77
CA LEU A 17 10.67 -3.54 12.89
C LEU A 17 11.71 -4.32 13.70
N ALA A 18 12.26 -3.76 14.79
CA ALA A 18 13.17 -4.45 15.70
C ALA A 18 12.44 -5.54 16.54
N ALA A 19 11.14 -5.36 16.88
CA ALA A 19 10.36 -6.39 17.56
C ALA A 19 10.05 -7.57 16.63
N ILE A 20 9.88 -7.35 15.33
CA ILE A 20 9.82 -8.44 14.34
C ILE A 20 11.17 -9.17 14.30
N TYR A 21 12.28 -8.46 14.41
CA TYR A 21 13.63 -9.05 14.42
C TYR A 21 14.00 -9.66 15.77
N ALA A 22 13.75 -8.99 16.90
CA ALA A 22 14.02 -9.49 18.24
C ALA A 22 13.08 -10.64 18.65
N ALA A 23 11.82 -10.64 18.20
CA ALA A 23 10.90 -11.76 18.41
C ALA A 23 11.29 -13.02 17.62
N CYS A 24 12.15 -12.89 16.61
CA CYS A 24 12.76 -14.04 15.93
C CYS A 24 13.92 -14.65 16.74
N MET A 25 14.57 -13.89 17.63
CA MET A 25 15.76 -14.32 18.37
C MET A 25 15.56 -14.61 19.85
N ALA A 26 14.48 -14.15 20.47
CA ALA A 26 14.20 -14.37 21.92
C ALA A 26 13.23 -15.53 22.16
N ALA A 27 13.60 -16.73 21.72
CA ALA A 27 12.91 -17.96 22.09
C ALA A 27 13.65 -18.68 23.21
N SER A 28 13.73 -18.09 24.39
CA SER A 28 13.98 -18.81 25.64
C SER A 28 13.97 -17.86 26.85
N LEU A 29 12.80 -17.62 27.42
CA LEU A 29 12.64 -17.30 28.85
C LEU A 29 11.23 -17.72 29.26
N ASP A 30 11.23 -18.73 30.07
CA ASP A 30 10.07 -19.37 30.72
C ASP A 30 9.48 -18.39 31.75
N LEU A 31 8.24 -17.98 31.59
CA LEU A 31 7.45 -17.32 32.62
C LEU A 31 6.10 -18.07 32.73
N GLY A 32 6.03 -18.94 33.70
CA GLY A 32 4.81 -19.63 34.08
C GLY A 32 3.72 -18.65 34.51
N GLY A 33 2.62 -18.67 33.81
CA GLY A 33 1.35 -18.01 34.12
C GLY A 33 0.23 -18.78 33.44
N GLU A 34 -0.71 -19.34 34.22
CA GLU A 34 -1.86 -20.05 33.72
C GLU A 34 -2.75 -19.11 32.89
N THR A 35 -2.79 -19.33 31.57
CA THR A 35 -3.74 -18.70 30.65
C THR A 35 -4.98 -19.60 30.54
N PRO A 36 -6.22 -19.02 30.49
CA PRO A 36 -7.41 -19.84 30.24
C PRO A 36 -7.31 -20.38 28.80
N ALA A 37 -7.28 -21.70 28.71
CA ALA A 37 -7.18 -22.46 27.48
C ALA A 37 -8.45 -22.30 26.64
N VAL A 38 -8.46 -21.32 25.72
CA VAL A 38 -9.22 -21.48 24.50
C VAL A 38 -8.42 -22.46 23.64
N ILE A 39 -8.87 -23.72 23.63
CA ILE A 39 -8.27 -24.80 22.84
C ILE A 39 -8.49 -24.43 21.37
N CYS A 40 -7.60 -23.68 20.78
CA CYS A 40 -7.43 -23.62 19.33
C CYS A 40 -6.83 -24.97 18.92
N ARG A 41 -7.68 -25.91 18.47
CA ARG A 41 -7.23 -27.13 17.76
C ARG A 41 -6.24 -26.70 16.69
N ALA A 42 -5.18 -27.50 16.49
CA ALA A 42 -4.15 -27.32 15.48
C ALA A 42 -4.77 -26.78 14.19
N ALA A 43 -4.69 -25.49 13.99
CA ALA A 43 -5.45 -24.84 12.95
C ALA A 43 -4.72 -25.02 11.63
N ALA A 44 -5.37 -25.69 10.69
CA ALA A 44 -5.15 -25.54 9.27
C ALA A 44 -4.98 -24.04 8.91
N SER A 45 -4.52 -23.75 7.71
CA SER A 45 -4.45 -22.39 7.16
C SER A 45 -5.68 -21.55 7.59
N PRO A 46 -5.53 -20.27 7.94
CA PRO A 46 -6.67 -19.38 8.26
C PRO A 46 -7.60 -19.14 7.07
N ALA A 47 -7.19 -19.50 5.85
CA ALA A 47 -8.01 -19.36 4.66
C ALA A 47 -9.27 -20.22 4.76
N LEU A 48 -10.42 -19.59 4.50
CA LEU A 48 -11.67 -20.30 4.32
C LEU A 48 -11.58 -21.21 3.09
N THR A 49 -12.23 -22.39 3.11
CA THR A 49 -12.15 -23.40 2.04
C THR A 49 -13.51 -23.80 1.47
N ASP A 50 -14.58 -23.06 1.80
CA ASP A 50 -15.96 -23.31 1.41
C ASP A 50 -16.56 -22.17 0.58
N ALA A 51 -17.87 -22.10 0.47
CA ALA A 51 -18.58 -21.06 -0.29
C ALA A 51 -18.20 -19.63 0.11
N ARG A 52 -17.74 -19.41 1.35
CA ARG A 52 -17.27 -18.10 1.85
C ARG A 52 -16.03 -17.56 1.10
N GLN A 53 -15.38 -18.37 0.27
CA GLN A 53 -14.34 -17.94 -0.68
C GLN A 53 -14.88 -17.37 -1.99
N THR A 54 -16.17 -17.16 -2.13
CA THR A 54 -16.77 -16.62 -3.36
C THR A 54 -17.40 -15.26 -3.09
N ALA A 55 -17.29 -14.34 -4.05
CA ALA A 55 -18.00 -13.08 -3.98
C ALA A 55 -19.52 -13.28 -3.89
N VAL A 56 -20.05 -14.29 -4.57
CA VAL A 56 -21.48 -14.60 -4.61
C VAL A 56 -22.04 -14.80 -3.20
N TYR A 57 -21.36 -15.59 -2.37
CA TYR A 57 -21.77 -15.84 -0.98
C TYR A 57 -21.97 -14.54 -0.19
N TRP A 58 -21.08 -13.57 -0.36
CA TRP A 58 -21.14 -12.30 0.36
C TRP A 58 -22.16 -11.34 -0.25
N LEU A 59 -22.26 -11.28 -1.58
CA LEU A 59 -23.24 -10.44 -2.28
C LEU A 59 -24.68 -10.83 -1.94
N GLU A 60 -24.98 -12.12 -1.83
CA GLU A 60 -26.30 -12.63 -1.43
C GLU A 60 -26.67 -12.23 0.01
N ARG A 61 -25.69 -12.00 0.87
CA ARG A 61 -25.87 -11.55 2.26
C ARG A 61 -26.06 -10.04 2.42
N HIS A 62 -25.72 -9.29 1.39
CA HIS A 62 -25.86 -7.84 1.38
C HIS A 62 -26.81 -7.40 0.24
N PRO A 63 -28.11 -7.75 0.31
CA PRO A 63 -29.06 -7.41 -0.76
C PRO A 63 -29.21 -5.89 -0.95
N GLU A 64 -29.06 -5.10 0.11
CA GLU A 64 -29.06 -3.62 0.08
C GLU A 64 -27.67 -3.02 -0.23
N GLY A 65 -26.66 -3.87 -0.45
CA GLY A 65 -25.27 -3.45 -0.61
C GLY A 65 -24.95 -2.71 -1.91
N GLU A 66 -25.93 -2.52 -2.80
CA GLU A 66 -25.82 -1.65 -3.99
C GLU A 66 -26.12 -0.17 -3.67
N ARG A 67 -26.62 0.15 -2.48
CA ARG A 67 -26.83 1.54 -2.06
C ARG A 67 -25.50 2.29 -2.01
N LEU A 68 -25.46 3.49 -2.58
CA LEU A 68 -24.30 4.36 -2.51
C LEU A 68 -24.00 4.70 -1.06
N LEU A 69 -22.77 4.46 -0.65
CA LEU A 69 -22.20 4.91 0.62
C LEU A 69 -21.76 6.37 0.52
N LEU A 70 -21.12 6.73 -0.59
CA LEU A 70 -20.70 8.10 -0.92
C LEU A 70 -20.93 8.36 -2.41
N ASP A 71 -21.42 9.55 -2.72
CA ASP A 71 -21.42 10.09 -4.07
C ASP A 71 -20.04 10.73 -4.41
N GLU A 72 -19.87 11.21 -5.64
CA GLU A 72 -18.62 11.85 -6.09
C GLU A 72 -18.19 13.03 -5.21
N LYS A 73 -19.15 13.83 -4.73
CA LYS A 73 -18.85 14.97 -3.85
C LYS A 73 -18.42 14.50 -2.47
N GLY A 74 -19.04 13.46 -1.94
CA GLY A 74 -18.65 12.82 -0.69
C GLY A 74 -17.25 12.22 -0.77
N ILE A 75 -16.91 11.56 -1.87
CA ILE A 75 -15.57 11.01 -2.13
C ILE A 75 -14.52 12.14 -2.22
N ALA A 76 -14.83 13.21 -2.93
CA ALA A 76 -13.92 14.37 -3.03
C ALA A 76 -13.67 15.02 -1.66
N ALA A 77 -14.73 15.20 -0.85
CA ALA A 77 -14.62 15.73 0.51
C ALA A 77 -13.81 14.80 1.42
N LEU A 78 -14.02 13.49 1.34
CA LEU A 78 -13.28 12.48 2.09
C LEU A 78 -11.78 12.52 1.72
N ASN A 79 -11.45 12.55 0.43
CA ASN A 79 -10.07 12.63 -0.03
C ASN A 79 -9.38 13.90 0.48
N GLU A 80 -10.07 15.03 0.48
CA GLU A 80 -9.54 16.30 1.02
C GLU A 80 -9.35 16.24 2.54
N GLU A 81 -10.27 15.64 3.28
CA GLU A 81 -10.13 15.42 4.72
C GLU A 81 -8.93 14.51 5.02
N MET A 82 -8.76 13.40 4.28
CA MET A 82 -7.61 12.51 4.45
C MET A 82 -6.30 13.22 4.15
N ARG A 83 -6.21 14.03 3.09
CA ARG A 83 -5.01 14.87 2.81
C ARG A 83 -4.67 15.83 3.96
N ARG A 84 -5.67 16.38 4.63
CA ARG A 84 -5.44 17.25 5.81
C ARG A 84 -4.98 16.49 7.05
N LYS A 85 -5.42 15.25 7.22
CA LYS A 85 -5.05 14.39 8.37
C LYS A 85 -3.66 13.79 8.25
N THR A 86 -3.17 13.54 7.02
CA THR A 86 -1.87 12.91 6.79
C THR A 86 -1.00 13.73 5.84
N ARG A 87 0.33 13.63 6.03
CA ARG A 87 1.32 14.24 5.14
C ARG A 87 1.77 13.30 4.01
N THR A 88 1.26 12.08 3.96
CA THR A 88 1.65 11.08 2.96
C THR A 88 0.85 11.23 1.67
N LEU A 89 -0.35 11.83 1.73
CA LEU A 89 -1.16 12.14 0.55
C LEU A 89 -0.85 13.55 0.04
N THR A 90 -0.53 13.66 -1.24
CA THR A 90 -0.17 14.92 -1.89
C THR A 90 -1.15 15.25 -3.02
N ASP A 91 -1.74 16.45 -2.98
CA ASP A 91 -2.38 17.03 -4.15
C ASP A 91 -1.28 17.55 -5.09
N LEU A 92 -1.00 16.78 -6.13
CA LEU A 92 0.06 17.12 -7.09
C LEU A 92 -0.27 18.37 -7.91
N SER A 93 -1.56 18.62 -8.18
CA SER A 93 -2.00 19.80 -8.98
C SER A 93 -1.82 21.10 -8.20
N ALA A 94 -1.94 21.05 -6.88
CA ALA A 94 -1.72 22.19 -5.98
C ALA A 94 -0.24 22.40 -5.60
N ALA A 95 0.66 21.50 -6.04
CA ALA A 95 2.07 21.58 -5.69
C ALA A 95 2.75 22.81 -6.31
N PRO A 96 3.71 23.45 -5.59
CA PRO A 96 4.46 24.59 -6.11
C PRO A 96 5.35 24.18 -7.29
N ALA A 97 5.59 25.09 -8.22
CA ALA A 97 6.51 24.88 -9.35
C ALA A 97 7.99 24.93 -8.94
N VAL A 98 8.30 25.45 -7.74
CA VAL A 98 9.66 25.60 -7.21
C VAL A 98 9.65 25.27 -5.72
N TYR A 99 10.58 24.44 -5.31
CA TYR A 99 10.86 24.11 -3.91
C TYR A 99 12.16 24.76 -3.44
N SER A 100 12.30 25.01 -2.15
CA SER A 100 13.61 25.32 -1.58
C SER A 100 14.48 24.07 -1.51
N GLY A 101 15.81 24.25 -1.64
CA GLY A 101 16.74 23.14 -1.52
C GLY A 101 16.66 22.45 -0.16
N ASP A 102 16.40 23.22 0.91
CA ASP A 102 16.21 22.65 2.25
C ASP A 102 14.99 21.76 2.35
N GLU A 103 13.87 22.16 1.73
CA GLU A 103 12.66 21.33 1.71
C GLU A 103 12.91 20.02 0.96
N VAL A 104 13.59 20.07 -0.18
CA VAL A 104 13.95 18.87 -0.94
C VAL A 104 14.86 17.96 -0.13
N ARG A 105 15.92 18.48 0.50
CA ARG A 105 16.81 17.72 1.39
C ARG A 105 16.05 17.09 2.56
N HIS A 106 15.16 17.84 3.20
CA HIS A 106 14.32 17.32 4.27
C HIS A 106 13.44 16.15 3.83
N ARG A 107 12.81 16.24 2.63
CA ARG A 107 12.00 15.15 2.06
C ARG A 107 12.85 13.91 1.77
N MET A 108 14.03 14.09 1.19
CA MET A 108 14.94 12.98 0.91
C MET A 108 15.40 12.26 2.19
N VAL A 109 15.76 13.01 3.24
CA VAL A 109 16.14 12.45 4.55
C VAL A 109 14.93 11.77 5.22
N ALA A 110 13.73 12.34 5.10
CA ALA A 110 12.52 11.73 5.65
C ALA A 110 12.21 10.38 4.97
N VAL A 111 12.43 10.27 3.67
CA VAL A 111 12.29 8.99 2.93
C VAL A 111 13.32 7.96 3.40
N GLN A 112 14.60 8.36 3.58
CA GLN A 112 15.62 7.47 4.13
C GLN A 112 15.27 7.00 5.54
N ALA A 113 14.69 7.86 6.37
CA ALA A 113 14.31 7.53 7.75
C ALA A 113 13.19 6.47 7.85
N ILE A 114 12.41 6.24 6.79
CA ILE A 114 11.38 5.19 6.75
C ILE A 114 12.02 3.80 6.91
N GLY A 115 13.17 3.58 6.27
CA GLY A 115 13.94 2.33 6.35
C GLY A 115 15.14 2.38 7.32
N ASP A 116 15.19 3.38 8.21
CA ASP A 116 16.33 3.63 9.11
C ASP A 116 17.66 3.91 8.39
N PHE A 117 17.62 4.35 7.12
CA PHE A 117 18.80 4.65 6.30
C PHE A 117 19.32 6.08 6.46
N ALA A 118 18.74 6.89 7.34
CA ALA A 118 19.17 8.26 7.58
C ALA A 118 20.42 8.36 8.50
N THR A 119 20.79 7.26 9.16
CA THR A 119 21.94 7.19 10.06
C THR A 119 23.21 6.75 9.32
N GLY A 120 24.40 6.97 9.92
CA GLY A 120 25.69 6.49 9.38
C GLY A 120 25.98 5.02 9.67
N ALA A 121 25.21 4.37 10.53
CA ALA A 121 25.40 2.96 10.86
C ALA A 121 24.85 2.06 9.75
N VAL A 122 25.66 1.10 9.27
CA VAL A 122 25.22 0.14 8.28
C VAL A 122 24.17 -0.79 8.92
N PRO A 123 22.99 -0.97 8.30
CA PRO A 123 22.00 -1.91 8.80
C PRO A 123 22.42 -3.37 8.55
N GLU A 124 21.98 -4.29 9.40
CA GLU A 124 22.19 -5.72 9.22
C GLU A 124 21.29 -6.27 8.09
N LEU A 125 21.71 -6.03 6.85
CA LEU A 125 20.99 -6.46 5.64
C LEU A 125 21.93 -7.20 4.70
N TYR A 126 21.35 -7.87 3.70
CA TYR A 126 22.03 -8.68 2.71
C TYR A 126 21.67 -8.24 1.28
N VAL A 127 22.64 -8.27 0.39
CA VAL A 127 22.52 -7.96 -1.04
C VAL A 127 23.05 -9.14 -1.83
N GLY A 128 22.23 -9.77 -2.68
CA GLY A 128 22.64 -10.95 -3.44
C GLY A 128 23.16 -12.10 -2.55
N GLY A 129 22.64 -12.21 -1.32
CA GLY A 129 23.03 -13.23 -0.34
C GLY A 129 24.29 -12.90 0.48
N ALA A 130 25.01 -11.81 0.16
CA ALA A 130 26.17 -11.35 0.93
C ALA A 130 25.76 -10.21 1.91
N ALA A 131 26.43 -10.11 3.06
CA ALA A 131 26.19 -9.02 4.01
C ALA A 131 26.47 -7.66 3.37
N LEU A 132 25.58 -6.69 3.60
CA LEU A 132 25.75 -5.29 3.18
C LEU A 132 27.01 -4.72 3.84
N THR A 133 27.96 -4.26 3.02
CA THR A 133 29.20 -3.64 3.53
C THR A 133 28.99 -2.17 3.82
N GLN A 134 29.81 -1.62 4.75
CA GLN A 134 29.84 -0.18 5.04
C GLN A 134 30.05 0.65 3.77
N ALA A 135 30.98 0.24 2.90
CA ALA A 135 31.28 0.96 1.66
C ALA A 135 30.09 0.96 0.67
N ALA A 136 29.36 -0.16 0.53
CA ALA A 136 28.16 -0.22 -0.32
C ALA A 136 27.01 0.65 0.24
N TYR A 137 26.85 0.67 1.58
CA TYR A 137 25.87 1.51 2.24
C TYR A 137 26.17 2.99 2.08
N GLU A 138 27.43 3.40 2.29
CA GLU A 138 27.89 4.79 2.09
C GLU A 138 27.70 5.21 0.63
N ALA A 139 28.10 4.40 -0.33
CA ALA A 139 27.91 4.68 -1.75
C ALA A 139 26.44 4.88 -2.13
N ALA A 140 25.51 4.09 -1.56
CA ALA A 140 24.08 4.26 -1.78
C ALA A 140 23.55 5.59 -1.22
N ARG A 141 24.03 6.01 -0.05
CA ARG A 141 23.69 7.30 0.56
C ARG A 141 24.31 8.49 -0.20
N GLU A 142 25.56 8.37 -0.63
CA GLU A 142 26.23 9.39 -1.46
C GLU A 142 25.53 9.55 -2.81
N ASN A 143 25.01 8.45 -3.37
CA ASN A 143 24.24 8.47 -4.61
C ASN A 143 22.95 9.31 -4.50
N CYS A 144 22.43 9.58 -3.29
CA CYS A 144 21.34 10.55 -3.09
C CYS A 144 21.72 11.98 -3.44
N ALA A 145 23.02 12.33 -3.55
CA ALA A 145 23.54 13.64 -3.92
C ALA A 145 22.96 14.81 -3.10
N LEU A 146 22.74 14.63 -1.78
CA LEU A 146 22.09 15.62 -0.91
C LEU A 146 22.80 16.98 -0.94
N THR A 147 24.12 17.00 -1.04
CA THR A 147 24.94 18.22 -1.08
C THR A 147 24.89 18.94 -2.43
N ALA A 148 24.48 18.24 -3.49
CA ALA A 148 24.34 18.80 -4.84
C ALA A 148 22.96 19.43 -5.09
N VAL A 149 22.02 19.31 -4.14
CA VAL A 149 20.69 19.94 -4.24
C VAL A 149 20.83 21.47 -4.19
N PRO A 150 20.45 22.21 -5.26
CA PRO A 150 20.59 23.66 -5.30
C PRO A 150 19.64 24.34 -4.31
N GLU A 151 19.88 25.64 -4.01
CA GLU A 151 19.01 26.42 -3.11
C GLU A 151 17.56 26.52 -3.61
N ARG A 152 17.37 26.51 -4.92
CA ARG A 152 16.06 26.54 -5.59
C ARG A 152 15.97 25.39 -6.57
N VAL A 153 14.95 24.58 -6.41
CA VAL A 153 14.68 23.38 -7.23
C VAL A 153 13.41 23.62 -8.05
N SER A 154 13.57 23.79 -9.34
CA SER A 154 12.42 23.84 -10.27
C SER A 154 11.88 22.43 -10.50
N VAL A 155 10.58 22.26 -10.36
CA VAL A 155 9.89 21.00 -10.64
C VAL A 155 9.97 20.67 -12.12
N ARG A 156 10.34 19.42 -12.42
CA ARG A 156 10.16 18.85 -13.76
C ARG A 156 8.95 17.92 -13.74
N TYR A 157 8.14 17.98 -14.76
CA TYR A 157 6.91 17.20 -14.85
C TYR A 157 7.18 15.87 -15.56
N GLY A 158 7.00 14.77 -14.85
CA GLY A 158 7.22 13.43 -15.34
C GLY A 158 5.93 12.60 -15.33
N VAL A 159 5.82 11.67 -16.28
CA VAL A 159 4.79 10.63 -16.30
C VAL A 159 5.48 9.28 -16.30
N VAL A 160 5.00 8.37 -15.45
CA VAL A 160 5.52 7.00 -15.40
C VAL A 160 5.07 6.25 -16.65
N VAL A 161 6.00 5.60 -17.35
CA VAL A 161 5.74 4.94 -18.64
C VAL A 161 5.75 3.42 -18.57
N ARG A 162 6.12 2.87 -17.44
CA ARG A 162 6.09 1.44 -17.13
C ARG A 162 5.95 1.26 -15.62
N ARG A 163 5.38 0.15 -15.18
CA ARG A 163 5.36 -0.16 -13.74
C ARG A 163 6.79 -0.16 -13.20
N ALA A 164 7.01 0.58 -12.13
CA ALA A 164 8.33 0.84 -11.57
C ALA A 164 8.32 0.80 -10.05
N ASP A 165 9.46 0.40 -9.48
CA ASP A 165 9.67 0.39 -8.04
C ASP A 165 10.07 1.79 -7.55
N LEU A 166 9.36 2.30 -6.56
CA LEU A 166 9.73 3.47 -5.81
C LEU A 166 10.62 3.05 -4.65
N ARG A 167 11.83 3.58 -4.63
CA ARG A 167 12.91 3.15 -3.73
C ARG A 167 13.15 4.17 -2.62
N LEU A 168 13.54 3.72 -1.43
CA LEU A 168 13.96 4.59 -0.32
C LEU A 168 15.37 5.16 -0.51
N LEU A 169 16.23 4.45 -1.22
CA LEU A 169 17.55 4.90 -1.70
C LEU A 169 17.65 4.65 -3.21
N PRO A 170 18.47 5.42 -3.97
CA PRO A 170 18.64 5.27 -5.41
C PRO A 170 19.51 4.06 -5.75
N VAL A 171 19.02 2.86 -5.43
CA VAL A 171 19.68 1.56 -5.61
C VAL A 171 18.71 0.61 -6.29
N ALA A 172 19.18 -0.10 -7.33
CA ALA A 172 18.35 -1.07 -8.07
C ALA A 172 18.22 -2.41 -7.33
N ASP A 173 19.33 -2.86 -6.71
CA ASP A 173 19.37 -4.14 -6.03
C ASP A 173 18.53 -4.12 -4.74
N GLY A 174 17.86 -5.24 -4.46
CA GLY A 174 17.11 -5.41 -3.23
C GLY A 174 18.03 -5.65 -2.03
N TRP A 175 17.63 -5.11 -0.88
CA TRP A 175 18.28 -5.32 0.42
C TRP A 175 17.35 -6.12 1.33
N PHE A 176 17.83 -7.22 1.90
CA PHE A 176 17.01 -8.21 2.59
C PHE A 176 17.49 -8.47 4.01
N ALA A 177 16.57 -8.85 4.92
CA ALA A 177 16.90 -9.14 6.31
C ALA A 177 17.70 -10.44 6.51
N THR A 178 17.65 -11.36 5.56
CA THR A 178 18.42 -12.62 5.59
C THR A 178 19.04 -12.94 4.23
N PRO A 179 20.12 -13.74 4.17
CA PRO A 179 20.79 -14.06 2.90
C PRO A 179 19.91 -14.77 1.86
N SER A 180 18.89 -15.50 2.31
CA SER A 180 18.00 -16.28 1.46
C SER A 180 16.65 -15.61 1.18
N ASP A 181 16.39 -14.44 1.77
CA ASP A 181 15.16 -13.69 1.50
C ASP A 181 15.25 -13.01 0.13
N VAL A 182 14.18 -13.09 -0.63
CA VAL A 182 14.02 -12.45 -1.94
C VAL A 182 12.65 -11.72 -2.04
N HIS A 183 11.89 -11.68 -0.95
CA HIS A 183 10.50 -11.23 -0.97
C HIS A 183 10.29 -9.89 -0.24
N TYR A 184 11.09 -9.60 0.80
CA TYR A 184 10.90 -8.42 1.66
C TYR A 184 12.06 -7.46 1.52
N ASP A 185 12.12 -6.79 0.37
CA ASP A 185 13.15 -5.80 0.08
C ASP A 185 12.96 -4.55 0.95
N ALA A 186 13.94 -4.26 1.81
CA ALA A 186 13.92 -3.13 2.73
C ALA A 186 13.96 -1.76 2.02
N LEU A 187 14.41 -1.69 0.78
CA LEU A 187 14.41 -0.46 -0.01
C LEU A 187 13.09 -0.22 -0.75
N GLN A 188 12.18 -1.19 -0.80
CA GLN A 188 10.94 -1.10 -1.55
C GLN A 188 9.89 -0.31 -0.78
N ALA A 189 9.57 0.91 -1.23
CA ALA A 189 8.49 1.71 -0.66
C ALA A 189 7.13 1.30 -1.25
N THR A 190 7.02 1.32 -2.58
CA THR A 190 5.82 0.92 -3.31
C THR A 190 6.14 0.72 -4.79
N ALA A 191 5.25 0.05 -5.53
CA ALA A 191 5.28 0.07 -6.98
C ALA A 191 4.36 1.18 -7.52
N VAL A 192 4.72 1.76 -8.66
CA VAL A 192 4.02 2.86 -9.32
C VAL A 192 3.59 2.42 -10.71
N ASP A 193 2.34 2.66 -11.05
CA ASP A 193 1.76 2.25 -12.32
C ASP A 193 2.15 3.19 -13.48
N PRO A 194 2.13 2.73 -14.74
CA PRO A 194 2.16 3.63 -15.88
C PRO A 194 1.01 4.65 -15.81
N ALA A 195 1.17 5.78 -16.46
CA ALA A 195 0.27 6.93 -16.43
C ALA A 195 0.18 7.68 -15.07
N GLU A 196 0.91 7.23 -14.01
CA GLU A 196 1.01 8.02 -12.79
C GLU A 196 1.86 9.27 -13.02
N PRO A 197 1.36 10.46 -12.63
CA PRO A 197 2.11 11.72 -12.70
C PRO A 197 3.13 11.79 -11.56
N ALA A 198 4.30 12.35 -11.84
CA ALA A 198 5.36 12.58 -10.88
C ALA A 198 5.89 14.01 -10.94
N LEU A 199 6.11 14.62 -9.78
CA LEU A 199 6.89 15.85 -9.64
C LEU A 199 8.33 15.47 -9.38
N VAL A 200 9.20 15.71 -10.35
CA VAL A 200 10.61 15.32 -10.30
C VAL A 200 11.44 16.50 -9.78
N LEU A 201 12.16 16.30 -8.68
CA LEU A 201 12.87 17.35 -7.97
C LEU A 201 14.38 17.33 -8.24
N THR A 202 15.02 16.16 -8.18
CA THR A 202 16.46 16.05 -8.40
C THR A 202 16.84 14.68 -8.93
N GLY A 203 18.07 14.52 -9.45
CA GLY A 203 18.61 13.23 -9.88
C GLY A 203 19.59 12.65 -8.86
N SER A 204 19.80 11.33 -8.91
CA SER A 204 20.90 10.67 -8.21
C SER A 204 22.26 11.06 -8.82
N ALA A 205 23.34 10.89 -8.07
CA ALA A 205 24.71 11.24 -8.53
C ALA A 205 25.09 10.48 -9.81
N ASP A 206 24.67 9.23 -9.95
CA ASP A 206 24.89 8.39 -11.13
C ASP A 206 23.91 8.64 -12.28
N GLY A 207 22.93 9.51 -12.07
CA GLY A 207 21.89 9.85 -13.08
C GLY A 207 20.89 8.73 -13.39
N ARG A 208 20.92 7.60 -12.67
CA ARG A 208 20.04 6.46 -12.93
C ARG A 208 18.69 6.55 -12.27
N PHE A 209 18.52 7.45 -11.29
CA PHE A 209 17.28 7.64 -10.54
C PHE A 209 16.91 9.12 -10.46
N PHE A 210 15.61 9.37 -10.28
CA PHE A 210 15.07 10.68 -9.95
C PHE A 210 14.30 10.62 -8.63
N PHE A 211 14.52 11.59 -7.76
CA PHE A 211 13.71 11.79 -6.55
C PHE A 211 12.41 12.48 -6.94
N CYS A 212 11.30 11.82 -6.63
CA CYS A 212 9.97 12.21 -7.07
C CYS A 212 9.00 12.37 -5.90
N ILE A 213 8.05 13.29 -6.05
CA ILE A 213 6.82 13.32 -5.26
C ILE A 213 5.72 12.70 -6.11
N LEU A 214 5.01 11.72 -5.55
CA LEU A 214 3.83 11.06 -6.09
C LEU A 214 2.61 11.31 -5.18
N ARG A 215 1.41 10.88 -5.56
CA ARG A 215 0.18 11.10 -4.78
C ARG A 215 0.28 10.52 -3.36
N HIS A 216 0.83 9.32 -3.23
CA HIS A 216 0.79 8.53 -1.99
C HIS A 216 2.16 8.39 -1.31
N TYR A 217 3.22 8.81 -1.97
CA TYR A 217 4.58 8.63 -1.46
C TYR A 217 5.59 9.57 -2.14
N SER A 218 6.79 9.67 -1.56
CA SER A 218 7.96 10.28 -2.20
C SER A 218 9.11 9.27 -2.18
N GLY A 219 9.98 9.30 -3.17
CA GLY A 219 11.11 8.38 -3.25
C GLY A 219 11.82 8.43 -4.61
N TRP A 220 12.66 7.44 -4.85
CA TRP A 220 13.49 7.34 -6.03
C TRP A 220 12.88 6.42 -7.07
N LEU A 221 12.63 6.94 -8.27
CA LEU A 221 12.22 6.17 -9.44
C LEU A 221 13.38 6.03 -10.43
N ALA A 222 13.50 4.86 -11.04
CA ALA A 222 14.46 4.67 -12.13
C ALA A 222 14.21 5.67 -13.26
N ALA A 223 15.25 6.33 -13.75
CA ALA A 223 15.17 7.38 -14.76
C ALA A 223 14.48 6.93 -16.05
N GLU A 224 14.67 5.68 -16.43
CA GLU A 224 14.06 5.07 -17.61
C GLU A 224 12.56 4.76 -17.46
N ALA A 225 12.02 4.80 -16.24
CA ALA A 225 10.60 4.62 -15.96
C ALA A 225 9.80 5.92 -16.14
N LEU A 226 10.46 7.06 -16.32
CA LEU A 226 9.85 8.39 -16.44
C LEU A 226 10.02 8.95 -17.83
N ALA A 227 8.98 9.58 -18.35
CA ALA A 227 9.04 10.47 -19.52
C ALA A 227 8.66 11.88 -19.08
N PHE A 228 9.40 12.89 -19.61
CA PHE A 228 9.19 14.29 -19.26
C PHE A 228 8.28 14.99 -20.26
N THR A 229 7.53 15.96 -19.76
CA THR A 229 6.62 16.77 -20.57
C THR A 229 6.47 18.16 -19.96
N ASP A 230 5.70 19.03 -20.63
CA ASP A 230 5.24 20.31 -20.07
C ASP A 230 4.12 20.10 -19.04
N ARG A 231 3.83 21.16 -18.27
CA ARG A 231 2.81 21.13 -17.22
C ARG A 231 1.41 20.85 -17.77
N VAL A 232 1.05 21.43 -18.92
CA VAL A 232 -0.31 21.29 -19.48
C VAL A 232 -0.60 19.82 -19.85
N THR A 233 0.33 19.19 -20.55
CA THR A 233 0.23 17.77 -20.89
C THR A 233 0.27 16.90 -19.65
N TRP A 234 1.11 17.23 -18.66
CA TRP A 234 1.20 16.51 -17.40
C TRP A 234 -0.11 16.56 -16.60
N GLU A 235 -0.82 17.70 -16.59
CA GLU A 235 -2.10 17.86 -15.91
C GLU A 235 -3.17 16.90 -16.44
N GLN A 236 -3.11 16.49 -17.71
CA GLN A 236 -4.00 15.46 -18.27
C GLN A 236 -3.85 14.11 -17.57
N TYR A 237 -2.68 13.81 -16.99
CA TYR A 237 -2.44 12.62 -16.18
C TYR A 237 -2.68 12.87 -14.69
N ALA A 238 -2.38 14.07 -14.21
CA ALA A 238 -2.54 14.44 -12.81
C ALA A 238 -4.01 14.55 -12.41
N ALA A 239 -4.85 15.17 -13.23
CA ALA A 239 -6.27 15.37 -12.97
C ALA A 239 -7.08 15.20 -14.27
N PRO A 240 -7.11 13.99 -14.85
CA PRO A 240 -7.84 13.76 -16.08
C PRO A 240 -9.34 14.01 -15.90
N ALA A 241 -9.93 14.84 -16.74
CA ALA A 241 -11.37 15.07 -16.74
C ALA A 241 -12.15 13.86 -17.29
N ASN A 242 -11.52 13.12 -18.21
CA ASN A 242 -12.07 11.91 -18.81
C ASN A 242 -11.03 10.80 -18.71
N PHE A 243 -11.39 9.66 -18.12
CA PHE A 243 -10.46 8.56 -17.86
C PHE A 243 -11.15 7.21 -17.77
N ALA A 244 -10.37 6.17 -18.01
CA ALA A 244 -10.69 4.81 -17.64
C ALA A 244 -10.00 4.44 -16.31
N VAL A 245 -10.70 3.72 -15.42
CA VAL A 245 -10.08 3.10 -14.25
C VAL A 245 -9.92 1.60 -14.50
N VAL A 246 -8.77 1.06 -14.12
CA VAL A 246 -8.51 -0.37 -14.15
C VAL A 246 -9.26 -1.05 -13.01
N THR A 247 -10.09 -2.04 -13.32
CA THR A 247 -10.87 -2.81 -12.35
C THR A 247 -10.35 -4.25 -12.20
N ALA A 248 -9.51 -4.73 -13.13
CA ALA A 248 -8.79 -5.99 -12.96
C ALA A 248 -7.73 -5.88 -11.86
N PRO A 249 -7.37 -6.97 -11.15
CA PRO A 249 -6.22 -6.99 -10.23
C PRO A 249 -4.94 -6.53 -10.91
N ALA A 250 -4.78 -6.89 -12.18
CA ALA A 250 -3.75 -6.38 -13.07
C ALA A 250 -4.22 -6.46 -14.52
N LEU A 251 -3.91 -5.42 -15.29
CA LEU A 251 -4.22 -5.32 -16.71
C LEU A 251 -2.95 -5.01 -17.51
N THR A 252 -2.71 -5.75 -18.58
CA THR A 252 -1.61 -5.47 -19.49
C THR A 252 -2.13 -4.88 -20.79
N LEU A 253 -1.69 -3.67 -21.12
CA LEU A 253 -2.02 -2.97 -22.35
C LEU A 253 -0.80 -2.84 -23.25
N GLN A 254 -1.01 -2.90 -24.56
CA GLN A 254 0.07 -2.78 -25.55
C GLN A 254 0.21 -1.32 -26.03
N ALA A 255 1.29 -0.69 -25.59
CA ALA A 255 1.76 0.58 -26.14
C ALA A 255 2.93 0.30 -27.12
N ALA A 256 4.03 1.05 -27.07
CA ALA A 256 5.27 0.64 -27.73
C ALA A 256 5.90 -0.62 -27.10
N ARG A 257 5.64 -0.83 -25.81
CA ARG A 257 5.92 -2.05 -25.05
C ARG A 257 4.70 -2.39 -24.21
N ALA A 258 4.63 -3.62 -23.70
CA ALA A 258 3.62 -4.02 -22.74
C ALA A 258 3.71 -3.18 -21.46
N GLN A 259 2.60 -2.62 -21.05
CA GLN A 259 2.46 -1.82 -19.82
C GLN A 259 1.48 -2.53 -18.89
N ARG A 260 1.93 -2.83 -17.68
CA ARG A 260 1.12 -3.46 -16.64
C ARG A 260 0.58 -2.40 -15.69
N TYR A 261 -0.73 -2.37 -15.54
CA TYR A 261 -1.48 -1.49 -14.64
C TYR A 261 -2.09 -2.32 -13.52
N GLN A 262 -2.16 -1.76 -12.33
CA GLN A 262 -2.83 -2.35 -11.16
C GLN A 262 -4.26 -1.81 -11.05
N MET A 263 -5.13 -2.49 -10.29
CA MET A 263 -6.48 -2.00 -9.98
C MET A 263 -6.44 -0.57 -9.44
N GLY A 264 -7.40 0.25 -9.86
CA GLY A 264 -7.50 1.66 -9.48
C GLY A 264 -6.57 2.61 -10.28
N ALA A 265 -5.65 2.09 -11.12
CA ALA A 265 -4.87 2.92 -12.02
C ALA A 265 -5.80 3.67 -12.98
N ARG A 266 -5.54 4.99 -13.16
CA ARG A 266 -6.29 5.84 -14.06
C ARG A 266 -5.52 6.02 -15.36
N ILE A 267 -6.21 5.87 -16.47
CA ILE A 267 -5.66 6.06 -17.81
C ILE A 267 -6.49 7.17 -18.46
N PRO A 268 -5.90 8.34 -18.80
CA PRO A 268 -6.63 9.40 -19.45
C PRO A 268 -7.23 8.93 -20.79
N LEU A 269 -8.38 9.47 -21.13
CA LEU A 269 -9.06 9.23 -22.41
C LEU A 269 -9.01 10.50 -23.28
N SER A 270 -8.88 10.32 -24.59
CA SER A 270 -9.12 11.41 -25.55
C SER A 270 -10.62 11.71 -25.66
N ASP A 271 -10.98 12.80 -26.36
CA ASP A 271 -12.37 13.16 -26.65
C ASP A 271 -13.10 12.07 -27.47
N GLU A 272 -12.34 11.30 -28.27
CA GLU A 272 -12.85 10.14 -29.03
C GLU A 272 -12.89 8.84 -28.19
N GLY A 273 -12.57 8.90 -26.91
CA GLY A 273 -12.60 7.75 -26.00
C GLY A 273 -11.42 6.79 -26.15
N MET A 274 -10.30 7.21 -26.72
CA MET A 274 -9.09 6.40 -26.82
C MET A 274 -8.26 6.49 -25.53
N LEU A 275 -7.74 5.38 -25.03
CA LEU A 275 -6.76 5.35 -23.95
C LEU A 275 -5.47 6.08 -24.36
N LEU A 276 -5.01 7.03 -23.57
CA LEU A 276 -3.79 7.80 -23.82
C LEU A 276 -2.61 7.16 -23.08
N LEU A 277 -2.03 6.10 -23.66
CA LEU A 277 -0.93 5.37 -23.03
C LEU A 277 0.39 6.15 -23.14
N PRO A 278 1.12 6.37 -22.02
CA PRO A 278 2.36 7.14 -22.04
C PRO A 278 3.52 6.28 -22.56
N VAL A 279 4.34 6.83 -23.44
CA VAL A 279 5.54 6.20 -23.99
C VAL A 279 6.71 7.16 -23.87
N ARG A 280 7.91 6.64 -23.60
CA ARG A 280 9.14 7.43 -23.50
C ARG A 280 9.89 7.38 -24.82
N THR A 281 10.22 8.53 -25.40
CA THR A 281 11.11 8.65 -26.55
C THR A 281 12.57 8.37 -26.16
N THR A 282 13.45 8.20 -27.13
CA THR A 282 14.91 8.08 -26.89
C THR A 282 15.49 9.31 -26.20
N ALA A 283 14.92 10.50 -26.43
CA ALA A 283 15.29 11.74 -25.77
C ALA A 283 14.70 11.89 -24.35
N GLY A 284 13.94 10.90 -23.85
CA GLY A 284 13.35 10.95 -22.52
C GLY A 284 12.04 11.76 -22.42
N GLN A 285 11.50 12.20 -23.54
CA GLN A 285 10.26 12.97 -23.59
C GLN A 285 9.03 12.06 -23.65
N LEU A 286 7.90 12.55 -23.15
CA LEU A 286 6.62 11.87 -23.25
C LEU A 286 6.12 11.91 -24.70
N GLN A 287 5.71 10.75 -25.17
CA GLN A 287 4.90 10.57 -26.36
C GLN A 287 3.63 9.80 -25.96
N VAL A 288 2.49 10.21 -26.46
CA VAL A 288 1.23 9.53 -26.22
C VAL A 288 0.97 8.50 -27.32
N CYS A 289 0.56 7.30 -26.91
CA CYS A 289 0.19 6.20 -27.78
C CYS A 289 -1.31 5.89 -27.62
N PRO A 290 -2.20 6.46 -28.45
CA PRO A 290 -3.63 6.19 -28.33
C PRO A 290 -3.96 4.72 -28.63
N ARG A 291 -4.88 4.13 -27.82
CA ARG A 291 -5.39 2.77 -28.02
C ARG A 291 -6.89 2.73 -27.80
N PRO A 292 -7.64 1.91 -28.56
CA PRO A 292 -9.05 1.74 -28.31
C PRO A 292 -9.31 1.26 -26.86
N ALA A 293 -10.28 1.87 -26.19
CA ALA A 293 -10.77 1.40 -24.91
C ALA A 293 -11.82 0.31 -25.12
N SER A 294 -11.72 -0.79 -24.34
CA SER A 294 -12.77 -1.81 -24.26
C SER A 294 -13.27 -1.83 -22.83
N PHE A 295 -14.41 -1.19 -22.60
CA PHE A 295 -15.05 -1.12 -21.29
C PHE A 295 -15.82 -2.38 -20.96
N GLY A 296 -15.94 -2.68 -19.67
CA GLY A 296 -16.51 -3.90 -19.12
C GLY A 296 -15.41 -4.84 -18.62
N GLY A 297 -15.70 -5.59 -17.59
CA GLY A 297 -14.76 -6.54 -16.98
C GLY A 297 -13.54 -5.89 -16.35
N ASP A 298 -12.54 -5.48 -17.14
CA ASP A 298 -11.21 -5.05 -16.66
C ASP A 298 -10.97 -3.53 -16.69
N LEU A 299 -11.82 -2.79 -17.41
CA LEU A 299 -11.81 -1.32 -17.48
C LEU A 299 -13.22 -0.77 -17.26
N HIS A 300 -13.31 0.32 -16.50
CA HIS A 300 -14.54 1.08 -16.31
C HIS A 300 -14.30 2.55 -16.71
N HIS A 301 -15.31 3.19 -17.30
CA HIS A 301 -15.27 4.61 -17.61
C HIS A 301 -15.53 5.42 -16.35
N GLY A 302 -14.55 6.20 -15.90
CA GLY A 302 -14.59 6.85 -14.59
C GLY A 302 -14.46 5.84 -13.44
N TYR A 303 -14.72 6.30 -12.22
CA TYR A 303 -14.68 5.44 -11.03
C TYR A 303 -15.93 4.55 -10.92
N LEU A 304 -15.77 3.42 -10.24
CA LEU A 304 -16.89 2.58 -9.83
C LEU A 304 -17.72 3.27 -8.74
N PRO A 305 -19.04 2.97 -8.64
CA PRO A 305 -19.86 3.48 -7.54
C PRO A 305 -19.34 2.98 -6.19
N CYS A 306 -19.28 3.85 -5.18
CA CYS A 306 -18.85 3.48 -3.83
C CYS A 306 -20.01 2.79 -3.09
N THR A 307 -20.04 1.46 -3.09
CA THR A 307 -21.06 0.63 -2.47
C THR A 307 -20.44 -0.54 -1.71
N GLU A 308 -21.14 -1.13 -0.73
CA GLU A 308 -20.68 -2.32 -0.01
C GLU A 308 -20.38 -3.48 -0.98
N ASN A 309 -21.26 -3.70 -1.96
CA ASN A 309 -21.10 -4.77 -2.94
C ASN A 309 -19.91 -4.55 -3.86
N GLN A 310 -19.50 -3.29 -4.13
CA GLN A 310 -18.28 -3.04 -4.90
C GLN A 310 -17.02 -3.36 -4.11
N PHE A 311 -16.97 -3.11 -2.79
CA PHE A 311 -15.85 -3.59 -1.96
C PHE A 311 -15.71 -5.11 -2.05
N VAL A 312 -16.81 -5.85 -2.00
CA VAL A 312 -16.82 -7.30 -2.17
C VAL A 312 -16.31 -7.69 -3.56
N ARG A 313 -16.94 -7.16 -4.62
CA ARG A 313 -16.59 -7.52 -6.02
C ARG A 313 -15.11 -7.24 -6.31
N GLN A 314 -14.65 -6.05 -6.01
CA GLN A 314 -13.27 -5.68 -6.31
C GLN A 314 -12.27 -6.44 -5.44
N GLY A 315 -12.56 -6.61 -4.15
CA GLY A 315 -11.71 -7.40 -3.26
C GLY A 315 -11.55 -8.84 -3.71
N PHE A 316 -12.64 -9.51 -4.07
CA PHE A 316 -12.60 -10.92 -4.52
C PHE A 316 -11.92 -11.12 -5.87
N ARG A 317 -11.74 -10.08 -6.68
CA ARG A 317 -10.91 -10.18 -7.89
C ARG A 317 -9.45 -10.51 -7.58
N PHE A 318 -8.97 -10.14 -6.39
CA PHE A 318 -7.62 -10.47 -5.92
C PHE A 318 -7.53 -11.85 -5.25
N LEU A 319 -8.62 -12.55 -4.99
CA LEU A 319 -8.56 -13.81 -4.25
C LEU A 319 -7.56 -14.78 -4.88
N GLY A 320 -6.63 -15.30 -4.06
CA GLY A 320 -5.58 -16.19 -4.51
C GLY A 320 -4.37 -15.49 -5.14
N ALA A 321 -4.42 -14.18 -5.40
CA ALA A 321 -3.26 -13.43 -5.89
C ALA A 321 -2.08 -13.55 -4.91
N PRO A 322 -0.82 -13.63 -5.40
CA PRO A 322 0.34 -13.69 -4.52
C PRO A 322 0.49 -12.40 -3.71
N TYR A 323 1.11 -12.50 -2.52
CA TYR A 323 1.50 -11.35 -1.73
C TYR A 323 2.81 -10.77 -2.29
N GLY A 324 2.80 -9.50 -2.68
CA GLY A 324 3.97 -8.77 -3.16
C GLY A 324 4.29 -7.57 -2.26
N TRP A 325 5.36 -7.68 -1.46
CA TRP A 325 5.82 -6.60 -0.59
C TRP A 325 6.08 -5.32 -1.39
N GLY A 326 5.48 -4.20 -0.98
CA GLY A 326 5.62 -2.94 -1.71
C GLY A 326 5.18 -2.99 -3.17
N GLY A 327 4.32 -3.95 -3.57
CA GLY A 327 3.89 -4.16 -4.95
C GLY A 327 4.88 -4.94 -5.83
N LEU A 328 5.90 -5.55 -5.22
CA LEU A 328 6.83 -6.46 -5.92
C LEU A 328 6.08 -7.63 -6.59
N GLU A 329 6.72 -8.29 -7.53
CA GLU A 329 6.16 -9.40 -8.32
C GLU A 329 4.89 -9.02 -9.10
N GLY A 330 4.64 -7.71 -9.27
CA GLY A 330 3.43 -7.21 -9.93
C GLY A 330 2.14 -7.55 -9.17
N SER A 331 2.20 -7.64 -7.84
CA SER A 331 1.09 -8.01 -6.97
C SER A 331 0.88 -6.96 -5.87
N VAL A 332 0.22 -7.32 -4.77
CA VAL A 332 -0.17 -6.43 -3.68
C VAL A 332 0.32 -6.95 -2.33
N ASP A 333 0.71 -6.05 -1.43
CA ASP A 333 0.74 -6.30 0.01
C ASP A 333 -0.60 -5.93 0.65
N CYS A 334 -0.68 -5.97 1.98
CA CYS A 334 -1.94 -5.75 2.69
C CYS A 334 -2.55 -4.36 2.42
N SER A 335 -1.75 -3.30 2.50
CA SER A 335 -2.22 -1.94 2.30
C SER A 335 -2.35 -1.54 0.83
N ALA A 336 -1.56 -2.14 -0.08
CA ALA A 336 -1.80 -2.00 -1.51
C ALA A 336 -3.10 -2.68 -1.94
N PHE A 337 -3.41 -3.87 -1.40
CA PHE A 337 -4.68 -4.55 -1.65
C PHE A 337 -5.90 -3.67 -1.29
N THR A 338 -5.95 -3.17 -0.07
CA THR A 338 -7.04 -2.28 0.37
C THR A 338 -7.04 -0.97 -0.40
N GLY A 339 -5.86 -0.35 -0.58
CA GLY A 339 -5.69 0.87 -1.36
C GLY A 339 -6.19 0.75 -2.79
N ASP A 340 -5.88 -0.34 -3.49
CA ASP A 340 -6.29 -0.58 -4.86
C ASP A 340 -7.81 -0.77 -4.99
N VAL A 341 -8.42 -1.53 -4.06
CA VAL A 341 -9.89 -1.69 -4.00
C VAL A 341 -10.57 -0.33 -3.82
N TYR A 342 -10.13 0.47 -2.85
CA TYR A 342 -10.68 1.80 -2.58
C TYR A 342 -10.44 2.77 -3.75
N ARG A 343 -9.25 2.74 -4.35
CA ARG A 343 -8.87 3.60 -5.49
C ARG A 343 -9.72 3.32 -6.72
N SER A 344 -10.21 2.09 -6.92
CA SER A 344 -11.13 1.76 -8.01
C SER A 344 -12.46 2.54 -7.92
N MET A 345 -12.83 2.99 -6.73
CA MET A 345 -14.00 3.82 -6.42
C MET A 345 -13.65 5.31 -6.19
N GLY A 346 -12.40 5.71 -6.44
CA GLY A 346 -11.94 7.11 -6.33
C GLY A 346 -11.51 7.54 -4.93
N ILE A 347 -11.41 6.63 -3.96
CA ILE A 347 -10.97 6.93 -2.61
C ILE A 347 -9.46 6.71 -2.51
N GLU A 348 -8.71 7.75 -2.20
CA GLU A 348 -7.26 7.75 -2.14
C GLU A 348 -6.75 7.49 -0.71
N LEU A 349 -6.63 6.22 -0.31
CA LEU A 349 -6.06 5.86 0.99
C LEU A 349 -4.56 6.15 1.04
N PRO A 350 -3.99 6.45 2.23
CA PRO A 350 -2.55 6.43 2.45
C PRO A 350 -1.93 5.07 2.09
N ARG A 351 -0.65 5.06 1.75
CA ARG A 351 0.03 3.83 1.34
C ARG A 351 0.25 2.85 2.50
N ASP A 352 0.54 3.36 3.70
CA ASP A 352 0.94 2.56 4.84
C ASP A 352 -0.28 2.06 5.63
N ALA A 353 -0.24 0.79 6.08
CA ALA A 353 -1.35 0.09 6.72
C ALA A 353 -1.81 0.75 8.04
N ASP A 354 -0.84 1.19 8.86
CA ASP A 354 -1.09 1.85 10.14
C ASP A 354 -1.85 3.18 9.98
N VAL A 355 -1.64 3.88 8.86
CA VAL A 355 -2.28 5.17 8.60
C VAL A 355 -3.67 5.03 7.96
N GLN A 356 -3.92 3.96 7.19
CA GLN A 356 -5.17 3.82 6.44
C GLN A 356 -6.41 3.86 7.32
N GLY A 357 -6.43 3.13 8.43
CA GLY A 357 -7.58 3.14 9.36
C GLY A 357 -7.69 4.43 10.18
N GLU A 358 -6.56 5.14 10.39
CA GLU A 358 -6.54 6.37 11.18
C GLU A 358 -7.16 7.58 10.48
N VAL A 359 -7.14 7.60 9.15
CA VAL A 359 -7.61 8.76 8.36
C VAL A 359 -9.09 8.70 8.03
N LEU A 360 -9.71 7.52 8.12
CA LEU A 360 -11.12 7.35 7.80
C LEU A 360 -12.04 8.05 8.83
N PRO A 361 -13.19 8.62 8.41
CA PRO A 361 -14.02 9.46 9.26
C PRO A 361 -14.78 8.68 10.34
N TYR A 362 -15.25 7.49 10.00
CA TYR A 362 -15.94 6.61 10.95
C TYR A 362 -14.93 5.66 11.57
N ARG A 363 -14.53 5.95 12.82
CA ARG A 363 -13.48 5.20 13.51
C ARG A 363 -13.93 4.76 14.89
N ALA A 364 -13.51 3.57 15.30
CA ALA A 364 -13.56 3.10 16.67
C ALA A 364 -12.17 2.60 17.09
N ASP A 365 -11.67 3.13 18.20
CA ASP A 365 -10.53 2.58 18.92
C ASP A 365 -11.02 1.40 19.76
N LEU A 366 -10.24 0.30 19.81
CA LEU A 366 -10.73 -0.97 20.32
C LEU A 366 -10.19 -1.30 21.70
N GLU A 367 -11.14 -1.60 22.58
CA GLU A 367 -10.88 -2.14 23.91
C GLU A 367 -11.72 -3.43 24.12
N GLY A 368 -11.44 -4.18 25.17
CA GLY A 368 -12.21 -5.36 25.55
C GLY A 368 -11.81 -6.65 24.83
N SER A 369 -12.62 -7.67 25.04
CA SER A 369 -12.41 -9.04 24.56
C SER A 369 -12.65 -9.19 23.05
N ALA A 370 -12.27 -10.34 22.50
CA ALA A 370 -12.59 -10.68 21.10
C ALA A 370 -14.09 -10.64 20.82
N GLU A 371 -14.92 -11.03 21.79
CA GLU A 371 -16.39 -11.00 21.66
C GLU A 371 -16.92 -9.58 21.58
N ASP A 372 -16.45 -8.66 22.45
CA ASP A 372 -16.83 -7.24 22.43
C ASP A 372 -16.46 -6.58 21.11
N ARG A 373 -15.24 -6.86 20.61
CA ARG A 373 -14.74 -6.33 19.34
C ARG A 373 -15.50 -6.88 18.13
N CYS A 374 -15.86 -8.17 18.15
CA CYS A 374 -16.73 -8.77 17.14
C CYS A 374 -18.13 -8.16 17.17
N ALA A 375 -18.70 -7.90 18.35
CA ALA A 375 -19.98 -7.25 18.51
C ALA A 375 -19.97 -5.81 17.95
N LEU A 376 -18.90 -5.07 18.21
CA LEU A 376 -18.71 -3.73 17.65
C LEU A 376 -18.53 -3.78 16.14
N LEU A 377 -17.73 -4.70 15.58
CA LEU A 377 -17.47 -4.80 14.14
C LEU A 377 -18.75 -5.06 13.33
N ARG A 378 -19.72 -5.80 13.88
CA ARG A 378 -21.03 -6.03 13.24
C ARG A 378 -21.84 -4.75 13.01
N GLN A 379 -21.51 -3.65 13.70
CA GLN A 379 -22.15 -2.33 13.54
C GLN A 379 -21.51 -1.50 12.41
N PHE A 380 -20.43 -1.97 11.82
CA PHE A 380 -19.73 -1.31 10.74
C PHE A 380 -20.16 -1.87 9.36
N PRO A 381 -20.11 -1.04 8.28
CA PRO A 381 -20.43 -1.48 6.93
C PRO A 381 -19.35 -2.41 6.36
N VAL A 382 -19.69 -3.17 5.33
CA VAL A 382 -18.71 -3.90 4.51
C VAL A 382 -17.72 -2.92 3.89
N GLY A 383 -16.47 -3.36 3.74
CA GLY A 383 -15.37 -2.50 3.32
C GLY A 383 -14.62 -1.84 4.48
N THR A 384 -15.15 -1.86 5.72
CA THR A 384 -14.43 -1.35 6.90
C THR A 384 -13.03 -1.94 7.00
N LEU A 385 -12.04 -1.09 7.27
CA LEU A 385 -10.66 -1.51 7.51
C LEU A 385 -10.42 -1.82 8.98
N LEU A 386 -9.78 -2.96 9.22
CA LEU A 386 -9.29 -3.37 10.53
C LEU A 386 -7.76 -3.19 10.51
N THR A 387 -7.22 -2.33 11.35
CA THR A 387 -5.80 -2.00 11.33
C THR A 387 -5.07 -2.46 12.58
N THR A 388 -3.87 -2.99 12.37
CA THR A 388 -2.84 -3.25 13.38
C THR A 388 -1.61 -2.38 13.06
N PRO A 389 -0.58 -2.32 13.90
CA PRO A 389 0.64 -1.56 13.59
C PRO A 389 1.34 -1.94 12.29
N THR A 390 1.10 -3.15 11.77
CA THR A 390 1.84 -3.71 10.63
C THR A 390 0.96 -4.37 9.57
N HIS A 391 -0.36 -4.36 9.75
CA HIS A 391 -1.27 -5.06 8.84
C HIS A 391 -2.65 -4.41 8.78
N VAL A 392 -3.31 -4.55 7.64
CA VAL A 392 -4.68 -4.10 7.41
C VAL A 392 -5.50 -5.18 6.73
N LEU A 393 -6.77 -5.31 7.16
CA LEU A 393 -7.74 -6.26 6.64
C LEU A 393 -9.02 -5.50 6.25
N MET A 394 -9.78 -6.03 5.31
CA MET A 394 -11.06 -5.45 4.85
C MET A 394 -12.23 -6.35 5.27
N TYR A 395 -13.19 -5.79 5.99
CA TYR A 395 -14.38 -6.49 6.50
C TYR A 395 -15.35 -6.87 5.37
N LEU A 396 -15.84 -8.09 5.40
CA LEU A 396 -16.80 -8.67 4.46
C LEU A 396 -18.23 -8.81 5.00
N GLY A 397 -18.40 -8.67 6.30
CA GLY A 397 -19.64 -9.02 7.00
C GLY A 397 -19.48 -10.25 7.88
N THR A 398 -20.60 -10.84 8.31
CA THR A 398 -20.63 -12.07 9.13
C THR A 398 -21.04 -13.28 8.31
N ASP A 399 -20.50 -14.44 8.64
CA ASP A 399 -20.95 -15.72 8.08
C ASP A 399 -22.27 -16.22 8.73
N ASP A 400 -22.73 -17.42 8.33
CA ASP A 400 -23.97 -18.01 8.84
C ASP A 400 -23.97 -18.25 10.35
N ALA A 401 -22.78 -18.38 10.96
CA ALA A 401 -22.62 -18.53 12.39
C ALA A 401 -22.51 -17.19 13.13
N GLY A 402 -22.63 -16.06 12.41
CA GLY A 402 -22.46 -14.70 12.95
C GLY A 402 -21.00 -14.32 13.23
N VAL A 403 -20.03 -15.07 12.71
CA VAL A 403 -18.60 -14.79 12.87
C VAL A 403 -18.15 -13.75 11.84
N PRO A 404 -17.53 -12.63 12.26
CA PRO A 404 -16.97 -11.65 11.34
C PRO A 404 -15.88 -12.25 10.46
N CYS A 405 -15.95 -11.95 9.17
CA CYS A 405 -14.99 -12.38 8.16
C CYS A 405 -14.37 -11.20 7.43
N VAL A 406 -13.17 -11.42 6.92
CA VAL A 406 -12.35 -10.39 6.25
C VAL A 406 -11.72 -10.96 4.99
N LEU A 407 -11.38 -10.06 4.07
CA LEU A 407 -10.50 -10.32 2.93
C LEU A 407 -9.17 -9.59 3.17
N GLN A 408 -8.05 -10.26 2.92
CA GLN A 408 -6.74 -9.71 3.25
C GLN A 408 -5.64 -10.30 2.38
N ALA A 409 -4.62 -9.51 2.07
CA ALA A 409 -3.35 -10.03 1.55
C ALA A 409 -2.48 -10.44 2.75
N MET A 410 -2.42 -11.74 3.01
CA MET A 410 -1.73 -12.31 4.17
C MET A 410 -0.33 -12.77 3.80
N SER A 411 0.69 -12.21 4.47
CA SER A 411 2.08 -12.65 4.35
C SER A 411 2.32 -13.98 5.07
N SER A 412 1.96 -14.04 6.36
CA SER A 412 2.19 -15.21 7.23
C SER A 412 1.14 -15.29 8.33
N TYR A 413 1.03 -16.46 8.93
CA TYR A 413 0.18 -16.74 10.09
C TYR A 413 0.92 -17.64 11.09
N PHE A 414 0.33 -17.84 12.26
CA PHE A 414 0.91 -18.67 13.33
C PHE A 414 -0.01 -19.83 13.66
N THR A 415 0.59 -20.96 13.98
CA THR A 415 -0.06 -22.09 14.65
C THR A 415 0.64 -22.36 15.96
N PHE A 416 -0.05 -23.06 16.88
CA PHE A 416 0.44 -23.39 18.19
C PHE A 416 0.30 -24.90 18.42
N ASP A 417 1.40 -25.56 18.77
CA ASP A 417 1.44 -26.98 19.11
C ASP A 417 2.15 -27.14 20.44
N GLY A 418 1.45 -27.71 21.48
CA GLY A 418 1.97 -27.85 22.82
C GLY A 418 2.48 -26.54 23.45
N GLY A 419 1.93 -25.40 23.05
CA GLY A 419 2.39 -24.05 23.45
C GLY A 419 3.55 -23.48 22.59
N ALA A 420 4.16 -24.28 21.73
CA ALA A 420 5.18 -23.82 20.83
C ALA A 420 4.55 -23.12 19.61
N ARG A 421 4.99 -21.89 19.33
CA ARG A 421 4.52 -21.11 18.18
C ARG A 421 5.32 -21.48 16.92
N GLN A 422 4.60 -21.73 15.84
CA GLN A 422 5.17 -21.98 14.51
C GLN A 422 4.67 -20.92 13.54
N LYS A 423 5.59 -20.30 12.78
CA LYS A 423 5.28 -19.33 11.71
C LYS A 423 5.18 -20.05 10.37
N HIS A 424 4.09 -19.77 9.64
CA HIS A 424 3.85 -20.28 8.30
C HIS A 424 3.72 -19.12 7.32
N TYR A 425 4.39 -19.21 6.18
CA TYR A 425 4.24 -18.23 5.09
C TYR A 425 3.12 -18.68 4.15
N LEU A 426 2.12 -17.82 3.99
CA LEU A 426 1.01 -18.04 3.05
C LEU A 426 1.19 -17.24 1.77
N ARG A 427 1.59 -15.98 1.89
CA ARG A 427 1.88 -15.02 0.81
C ARG A 427 0.78 -14.98 -0.25
N ARG A 428 -0.46 -14.76 0.18
CA ARG A 428 -1.63 -14.81 -0.71
C ARG A 428 -2.78 -13.95 -0.20
N VAL A 429 -3.61 -13.48 -1.13
CA VAL A 429 -4.91 -12.89 -0.78
C VAL A 429 -5.89 -14.01 -0.43
N ILE A 430 -6.52 -13.91 0.74
CA ILE A 430 -7.45 -14.90 1.27
C ILE A 430 -8.68 -14.25 1.91
N ALA A 431 -9.79 -14.97 1.94
CA ALA A 431 -10.86 -14.75 2.90
C ALA A 431 -10.59 -15.56 4.17
N SER A 432 -10.78 -14.96 5.35
CA SER A 432 -10.61 -15.61 6.64
C SER A 432 -11.63 -15.08 7.66
N THR A 433 -11.82 -15.79 8.78
CA THR A 433 -12.46 -15.17 9.96
C THR A 433 -11.46 -14.21 10.63
N VAL A 434 -11.92 -13.41 11.58
CA VAL A 434 -11.03 -12.56 12.42
C VAL A 434 -10.50 -13.30 13.66
N LEU A 435 -10.83 -14.59 13.80
CA LEU A 435 -10.55 -15.40 15.01
C LEU A 435 -9.35 -16.33 14.87
N PHE A 436 -8.60 -16.31 13.76
CA PHE A 436 -7.37 -17.08 13.64
C PHE A 436 -6.32 -16.61 14.67
N PRO A 437 -5.35 -17.46 15.05
CA PRO A 437 -4.37 -17.11 16.09
C PRO A 437 -3.48 -15.92 15.69
N SER A 438 -3.37 -14.93 16.59
CA SER A 438 -2.39 -13.85 16.52
C SER A 438 -0.98 -14.36 16.87
N PHE A 439 0.02 -13.47 16.84
CA PHE A 439 1.36 -13.76 17.34
C PHE A 439 1.38 -14.22 18.82
N ALA A 440 0.46 -13.71 19.63
CA ALA A 440 0.33 -14.05 21.05
C ALA A 440 -0.48 -15.33 21.31
N GLY A 441 -1.10 -15.92 20.27
CA GLY A 441 -1.98 -17.09 20.39
C GLY A 441 -3.43 -16.76 20.72
N THR A 442 -3.76 -15.49 20.92
CA THR A 442 -5.14 -15.01 21.10
C THR A 442 -5.83 -14.81 19.74
N PRO A 443 -7.18 -14.69 19.69
CA PRO A 443 -7.87 -14.35 18.45
C PRO A 443 -7.30 -13.08 17.80
N TYR A 444 -7.10 -13.10 16.48
CA TYR A 444 -6.42 -12.01 15.77
C TYR A 444 -7.09 -10.64 15.96
N ILE A 445 -8.41 -10.60 16.10
CA ILE A 445 -9.16 -9.36 16.34
C ILE A 445 -8.70 -8.61 17.61
N GLU A 446 -8.11 -9.30 18.58
CA GLU A 446 -7.55 -8.68 19.79
C GLU A 446 -6.25 -7.91 19.51
N SER A 447 -5.56 -8.20 18.41
CA SER A 447 -4.40 -7.46 17.95
C SER A 447 -4.77 -6.21 17.11
N VAL A 448 -6.02 -6.10 16.67
CA VAL A 448 -6.53 -4.97 15.91
C VAL A 448 -6.64 -3.74 16.83
N GLN A 449 -6.13 -2.61 16.40
CA GLN A 449 -6.13 -1.36 17.17
C GLN A 449 -7.32 -0.48 16.86
N SER A 450 -7.78 -0.46 15.61
CA SER A 450 -8.92 0.36 15.23
C SER A 450 -9.71 -0.24 14.07
N PHE A 451 -10.98 0.13 14.00
CA PHE A 451 -11.81 0.02 12.81
C PHE A 451 -11.94 1.39 12.15
N GLY A 452 -11.91 1.43 10.82
CA GLY A 452 -12.11 2.64 10.04
C GLY A 452 -13.02 2.39 8.84
N ALA A 453 -14.04 3.24 8.63
CA ALA A 453 -14.97 3.15 7.52
C ALA A 453 -15.21 4.52 6.85
N VAL A 454 -15.66 4.50 5.61
CA VAL A 454 -15.95 5.71 4.83
C VAL A 454 -17.23 6.43 5.32
N CYS A 455 -18.15 5.69 5.91
CA CYS A 455 -19.40 6.20 6.51
C CYS A 455 -19.84 5.29 7.66
N GLY A 456 -20.85 5.70 8.44
CA GLY A 456 -21.58 4.82 9.35
C GLY A 456 -22.53 3.89 8.61
N LYS A 457 -22.96 2.83 9.30
CA LYS A 457 -23.93 1.87 8.80
C LYS A 457 -25.35 2.45 8.77
#